data_1fa576fbecb5cecd702929f2976b42a7
#
_entry.id   1fa576fbecb5cecd702929f2976b42a7
#
_cell.length_a   1.000
_cell.length_b   1.000
_cell.length_c   1.000
_cell.angle_alpha   90.00
_cell.angle_beta   90.00
_cell.angle_gamma   90.00
#
_symmetry.space_group_name_H-M   'P 1'
#
loop_
_entity.id
_entity.type
_entity.pdbx_description
1 polymer ?
#
loop_
_entity_poly.entity_id
_entity_poly.type
_entity_poly.pdbx_seq_one_letter_code
_entity_poly.pdbx_strand_id
1 'polypeptide(L)'
;MKKMITRKAFINSISSSRIFVFAFGSFLALPLRGWANWNKEAFHSKKYQKSLESLYGTKILEKTSDIKILAPDVAENGASVPITVSTSIKDIENLSIFIENNPLPLIASYNLSKNAIPNFSVRVKIAKSSPIHVVVNSQGNLISSSKKIHVSVGGCAEG
;
A
#
# COMPACT_ATOMS: atom_id res chain seq x y z
N MET A 1 60.37 -21.13 -17.79
CA MET A 1 60.41 -19.67 -18.17
C MET A 1 58.98 -19.15 -18.11
N LYS A 2 58.65 -18.31 -17.13
CA LYS A 2 57.30 -17.71 -16.93
C LYS A 2 57.19 -16.45 -17.76
N LYS A 3 56.41 -16.49 -18.85
CA LYS A 3 56.24 -15.37 -19.78
C LYS A 3 55.39 -14.29 -19.08
N MET A 4 56.02 -13.19 -18.67
CA MET A 4 55.30 -12.05 -18.07
C MET A 4 54.46 -11.36 -19.15
N ILE A 5 53.16 -11.31 -18.96
CA ILE A 5 52.19 -10.59 -19.81
C ILE A 5 52.33 -9.10 -19.49
N THR A 6 52.73 -8.30 -20.46
CA THR A 6 52.83 -6.83 -20.29
C THR A 6 51.45 -6.19 -20.32
N ARG A 7 51.24 -5.06 -19.58
CA ARG A 7 49.98 -4.33 -19.52
C ARG A 7 49.38 -3.99 -20.89
N LYS A 8 50.23 -3.67 -21.88
CA LYS A 8 49.82 -3.43 -23.26
C LYS A 8 49.25 -4.68 -23.96
N ALA A 9 49.78 -5.85 -23.71
CA ALA A 9 49.28 -7.09 -24.30
C ALA A 9 47.91 -7.48 -23.73
N PHE A 10 47.66 -7.18 -22.46
CA PHE A 10 46.36 -7.40 -21.81
C PHE A 10 45.27 -6.47 -22.38
N ILE A 11 45.54 -5.19 -22.54
CA ILE A 11 44.60 -4.22 -23.11
C ILE A 11 44.25 -4.51 -24.57
N ASN A 12 45.20 -4.92 -25.38
CA ASN A 12 44.97 -5.28 -26.79
C ASN A 12 44.17 -6.61 -26.94
N SER A 13 44.29 -7.52 -25.98
CA SER A 13 43.47 -8.74 -25.96
C SER A 13 41.99 -8.48 -25.69
N ILE A 14 41.65 -7.43 -24.90
CA ILE A 14 40.29 -7.04 -24.61
C ILE A 14 39.65 -6.31 -25.81
N SER A 15 40.43 -5.57 -26.58
CA SER A 15 39.98 -4.78 -27.75
C SER A 15 39.51 -5.63 -28.93
N SER A 16 39.98 -6.89 -29.06
CA SER A 16 39.57 -7.79 -30.16
C SER A 16 38.28 -8.57 -29.89
N SER A 17 37.73 -8.51 -28.67
CA SER A 17 36.50 -9.23 -28.29
C SER A 17 35.26 -8.33 -28.40
N ARG A 18 34.99 -7.85 -29.61
CA ARG A 18 33.76 -7.05 -29.91
C ARG A 18 32.48 -7.79 -29.54
N ILE A 19 32.49 -9.08 -29.40
CA ILE A 19 31.35 -9.93 -29.04
C ILE A 19 31.02 -9.82 -27.54
N PHE A 20 32.02 -9.63 -26.66
CA PHE A 20 31.81 -9.57 -25.22
C PHE A 20 31.14 -8.25 -24.76
N VAL A 21 31.43 -7.15 -25.45
CA VAL A 21 30.85 -5.84 -25.10
C VAL A 21 29.36 -5.78 -25.45
N PHE A 22 28.92 -6.44 -26.53
CA PHE A 22 27.51 -6.51 -26.90
C PHE A 22 26.68 -7.42 -25.98
N ALA A 23 27.24 -8.51 -25.46
CA ALA A 23 26.54 -9.42 -24.57
C ALA A 23 26.35 -8.83 -23.18
N PHE A 24 27.32 -8.06 -22.66
CA PHE A 24 27.21 -7.42 -21.33
C PHE A 24 26.37 -6.13 -21.35
N GLY A 25 26.42 -5.37 -22.44
CA GLY A 25 25.63 -4.14 -22.60
C GLY A 25 24.12 -4.40 -22.72
N SER A 26 23.71 -5.54 -23.29
CA SER A 26 22.29 -5.89 -23.44
C SER A 26 21.62 -6.33 -22.12
N PHE A 27 22.39 -6.80 -21.15
CA PHE A 27 21.86 -7.22 -19.85
C PHE A 27 21.55 -6.05 -18.91
N LEU A 28 22.23 -4.90 -19.10
CA LEU A 28 22.00 -3.67 -18.33
C LEU A 28 20.82 -2.82 -18.84
N ALA A 29 20.29 -3.14 -20.03
CA ALA A 29 19.20 -2.38 -20.66
C ALA A 29 17.80 -2.99 -20.44
N LEU A 30 17.69 -4.09 -19.68
CA LEU A 30 16.38 -4.60 -19.30
C LEU A 30 15.81 -3.67 -18.22
N PRO A 31 14.76 -2.87 -18.54
CA PRO A 31 14.08 -2.13 -17.48
C PRO A 31 13.51 -3.16 -16.52
N LEU A 32 14.03 -3.20 -15.30
CA LEU A 32 13.37 -3.86 -14.18
C LEU A 32 12.06 -3.10 -13.95
N ARG A 33 11.06 -3.41 -14.75
CA ARG A 33 9.69 -2.99 -14.48
C ARG A 33 9.28 -3.67 -13.19
N GLY A 34 9.53 -3.01 -12.07
CA GLY A 34 8.88 -3.35 -10.83
C GLY A 34 7.37 -3.26 -11.07
N TRP A 35 6.72 -4.38 -11.20
CA TRP A 35 5.29 -4.49 -11.38
C TRP A 35 4.65 -4.24 -10.01
N ALA A 36 4.58 -2.97 -9.59
CA ALA A 36 3.70 -2.57 -8.53
C ALA A 36 2.28 -2.70 -9.06
N ASN A 37 1.70 -3.88 -8.91
CA ASN A 37 0.33 -4.17 -9.31
C ASN A 37 -0.62 -3.64 -8.23
N TRP A 38 -0.80 -2.30 -8.16
CA TRP A 38 -1.78 -1.69 -7.29
C TRP A 38 -3.12 -1.54 -8.02
N ASN A 39 -4.21 -1.76 -7.30
CA ASN A 39 -5.56 -1.67 -7.88
C ASN A 39 -5.96 -0.21 -8.10
N LYS A 40 -5.56 0.32 -9.27
CA LYS A 40 -5.79 1.72 -9.66
C LYS A 40 -7.27 2.11 -9.61
N GLU A 41 -8.17 1.22 -10.01
CA GLU A 41 -9.60 1.48 -10.03
C GLU A 41 -10.16 1.65 -8.61
N ALA A 42 -9.79 0.79 -7.67
CA ALA A 42 -10.19 0.88 -6.28
C ALA A 42 -9.76 2.22 -5.64
N PHE A 43 -8.51 2.67 -5.90
CA PHE A 43 -7.98 3.91 -5.35
C PHE A 43 -8.57 5.18 -6.00
N HIS A 44 -9.06 5.12 -7.24
CA HIS A 44 -9.66 6.27 -7.92
C HIS A 44 -11.19 6.32 -7.83
N SER A 45 -11.81 5.31 -7.24
CA SER A 45 -13.25 5.28 -7.03
C SER A 45 -13.68 6.34 -6.02
N LYS A 46 -14.71 7.12 -6.38
CA LYS A 46 -15.28 8.18 -5.53
C LYS A 46 -16.35 7.69 -4.54
N LYS A 47 -16.76 6.43 -4.65
CA LYS A 47 -17.78 5.82 -3.78
C LYS A 47 -17.17 4.64 -3.03
N TYR A 48 -17.38 4.58 -1.72
CA TYR A 48 -16.89 3.52 -0.84
C TYR A 48 -17.22 2.12 -1.38
N GLN A 49 -18.50 1.86 -1.69
CA GLN A 49 -18.93 0.55 -2.17
C GLN A 49 -18.30 0.15 -3.50
N LYS A 50 -18.10 1.12 -4.42
CA LYS A 50 -17.41 0.85 -5.68
C LYS A 50 -15.93 0.55 -5.47
N SER A 51 -15.28 1.31 -4.59
CA SER A 51 -13.89 1.08 -4.21
C SER A 51 -13.69 -0.29 -3.57
N LEU A 52 -14.59 -0.69 -2.68
CA LEU A 52 -14.61 -2.00 -2.02
C LEU A 52 -14.79 -3.13 -3.04
N GLU A 53 -15.77 -3.00 -3.94
CA GLU A 53 -16.04 -3.96 -5.00
C GLU A 53 -14.88 -4.11 -5.98
N SER A 54 -14.27 -2.99 -6.37
CA SER A 54 -13.08 -3.02 -7.24
C SER A 54 -11.87 -3.68 -6.57
N LEU A 55 -11.74 -3.57 -5.24
CA LEU A 55 -10.61 -4.15 -4.51
C LEU A 55 -10.81 -5.64 -4.22
N TYR A 56 -12.01 -6.04 -3.82
CA TYR A 56 -12.30 -7.38 -3.29
C TYR A 56 -13.31 -8.19 -4.11
N GLY A 57 -13.90 -7.61 -5.16
CA GLY A 57 -14.89 -8.27 -5.99
C GLY A 57 -16.28 -8.40 -5.37
N THR A 58 -16.48 -7.88 -4.13
CA THR A 58 -17.76 -7.96 -3.40
C THR A 58 -17.97 -6.74 -2.52
N LYS A 59 -19.22 -6.54 -2.11
CA LYS A 59 -19.64 -5.50 -1.13
C LYS A 59 -20.06 -6.11 0.20
N ILE A 60 -20.05 -7.43 0.30
CA ILE A 60 -20.50 -8.17 1.49
C ILE A 60 -19.33 -8.31 2.45
N LEU A 61 -19.50 -7.84 3.67
CA LEU A 61 -18.51 -7.88 4.73
C LEU A 61 -19.14 -8.46 6.00
N GLU A 62 -18.41 -9.34 6.65
CA GLU A 62 -18.74 -9.79 8.00
C GLU A 62 -18.26 -8.76 9.02
N LYS A 63 -19.09 -8.42 10.00
CA LYS A 63 -18.73 -7.48 11.07
C LYS A 63 -18.12 -8.22 12.24
N THR A 64 -17.05 -7.66 12.81
CA THR A 64 -16.37 -8.23 13.98
C THR A 64 -15.93 -7.15 14.96
N SER A 65 -15.77 -7.54 16.23
CA SER A 65 -15.10 -6.78 17.28
C SER A 65 -13.59 -7.05 17.37
N ASP A 66 -13.08 -8.04 16.64
CA ASP A 66 -11.68 -8.47 16.72
C ASP A 66 -10.72 -7.51 16.01
N ILE A 67 -11.26 -6.58 15.23
CA ILE A 67 -10.50 -5.46 14.64
C ILE A 67 -10.74 -4.24 15.52
N LYS A 68 -9.69 -3.78 16.22
CA LYS A 68 -9.72 -2.58 17.05
C LYS A 68 -9.24 -1.37 16.26
N ILE A 69 -10.05 -0.32 16.25
CA ILE A 69 -9.73 0.98 15.64
C ILE A 69 -9.60 2.00 16.76
N LEU A 70 -8.36 2.40 17.06
CA LEU A 70 -8.09 3.49 18.00
C LEU A 70 -7.92 4.78 17.21
N ALA A 71 -8.83 5.69 17.40
CA ALA A 71 -8.85 7.01 16.78
C ALA A 71 -9.66 7.98 17.68
N PRO A 72 -9.42 9.29 17.62
CA PRO A 72 -10.22 10.26 18.37
C PRO A 72 -11.68 10.25 17.90
N ASP A 73 -12.63 10.44 18.81
CA ASP A 73 -14.04 10.54 18.46
C ASP A 73 -14.35 11.88 17.76
N VAL A 74 -13.59 12.91 18.13
CA VAL A 74 -13.63 14.25 17.53
C VAL A 74 -12.21 14.64 17.12
N ALA A 75 -12.02 14.94 15.85
CA ALA A 75 -10.78 15.50 15.30
C ALA A 75 -10.94 17.00 15.11
N GLU A 76 -10.19 17.80 15.86
CA GLU A 76 -10.15 19.26 15.69
C GLU A 76 -9.53 19.68 14.36
N ASN A 77 -8.60 18.86 13.86
CA ASN A 77 -7.96 19.06 12.57
C ASN A 77 -8.07 17.79 11.72
N GLY A 78 -8.96 17.81 10.74
CA GLY A 78 -9.16 16.72 9.80
C GLY A 78 -8.00 16.49 8.82
N ALA A 79 -7.04 17.42 8.72
CA ALA A 79 -5.91 17.26 7.78
C ALA A 79 -4.92 16.17 8.21
N SER A 80 -4.86 15.84 9.51
CA SER A 80 -3.90 14.84 10.03
C SER A 80 -4.45 14.14 11.28
N VAL A 81 -5.28 13.13 11.09
CA VAL A 81 -5.91 12.36 12.17
C VAL A 81 -5.13 11.06 12.38
N PRO A 82 -4.65 10.77 13.60
CA PRO A 82 -3.99 9.52 13.91
C PRO A 82 -5.02 8.38 14.01
N ILE A 83 -4.74 7.26 13.37
CA ILE A 83 -5.52 6.03 13.45
C ILE A 83 -4.57 4.89 13.74
N THR A 84 -4.85 4.12 14.79
CA THR A 84 -4.16 2.87 15.08
C THR A 84 -5.11 1.72 14.85
N VAL A 85 -4.66 0.75 14.05
CA VAL A 85 -5.40 -0.48 13.77
C VAL A 85 -4.64 -1.64 14.38
N SER A 86 -5.34 -2.48 15.14
CA SER A 86 -4.82 -3.74 15.66
C SER A 86 -5.88 -4.83 15.58
N THR A 87 -5.45 -6.07 15.35
CA THR A 87 -6.35 -7.22 15.33
C THR A 87 -5.65 -8.48 15.79
N SER A 88 -6.43 -9.41 16.35
CA SER A 88 -5.98 -10.76 16.73
C SER A 88 -6.24 -11.79 15.63
N ILE A 89 -6.88 -11.40 14.53
CA ILE A 89 -7.14 -12.29 13.38
C ILE A 89 -5.81 -12.76 12.81
N LYS A 90 -5.70 -14.04 12.52
CA LYS A 90 -4.52 -14.69 11.95
C LYS A 90 -4.65 -14.81 10.43
N ASP A 91 -3.54 -15.12 9.79
CA ASP A 91 -3.48 -15.42 8.34
C ASP A 91 -4.11 -14.34 7.47
N ILE A 92 -3.87 -13.07 7.83
CA ILE A 92 -4.35 -11.92 7.07
C ILE A 92 -3.51 -11.77 5.81
N GLU A 93 -4.15 -11.82 4.66
CA GLU A 93 -3.54 -11.59 3.35
C GLU A 93 -3.51 -10.10 3.00
N ASN A 94 -4.59 -9.40 3.31
CA ASN A 94 -4.72 -7.96 3.02
C ASN A 94 -5.50 -7.24 4.11
N LEU A 95 -5.11 -6.01 4.41
CA LEU A 95 -5.83 -5.09 5.28
C LEU A 95 -5.98 -3.75 4.57
N SER A 96 -7.19 -3.23 4.50
CA SER A 96 -7.49 -1.95 3.87
C SER A 96 -8.22 -1.01 4.80
N ILE A 97 -7.93 0.29 4.65
CA ILE A 97 -8.55 1.37 5.42
C ILE A 97 -9.33 2.26 4.46
N PHE A 98 -10.59 2.46 4.76
CA PHE A 98 -11.48 3.36 4.02
C PHE A 98 -12.01 4.45 4.92
N ILE A 99 -12.15 5.65 4.36
CA ILE A 99 -12.88 6.79 4.96
C ILE A 99 -14.02 7.12 4.02
N GLU A 100 -15.24 6.73 4.41
CA GLU A 100 -16.41 6.66 3.52
C GLU A 100 -16.72 7.98 2.82
N ASN A 101 -16.66 9.10 3.56
CA ASN A 101 -17.04 10.43 3.08
C ASN A 101 -15.87 11.22 2.45
N ASN A 102 -14.70 10.64 2.31
CA ASN A 102 -13.60 11.27 1.58
C ASN A 102 -13.87 11.27 0.06
N PRO A 103 -13.32 12.24 -0.68
CA PRO A 103 -13.40 12.27 -2.14
C PRO A 103 -12.88 10.98 -2.80
N LEU A 104 -11.86 10.36 -2.21
CA LEU A 104 -11.34 9.04 -2.52
C LEU A 104 -11.36 8.20 -1.24
N PRO A 105 -12.33 7.28 -1.10
CA PRO A 105 -12.55 6.56 0.15
C PRO A 105 -11.43 5.59 0.54
N LEU A 106 -10.79 4.89 -0.40
CA LEU A 106 -9.69 3.98 -0.10
C LEU A 106 -8.43 4.77 0.20
N ILE A 107 -8.00 4.72 1.44
CA ILE A 107 -6.84 5.46 1.94
C ILE A 107 -5.57 4.63 1.83
N ALA A 108 -5.66 3.37 2.20
CA ALA A 108 -4.53 2.46 2.20
C ALA A 108 -4.97 1.02 2.03
N SER A 109 -4.12 0.21 1.41
CA SER A 109 -4.26 -1.24 1.31
C SER A 109 -2.90 -1.87 1.49
N TYR A 110 -2.78 -2.78 2.44
CA TYR A 110 -1.54 -3.44 2.84
C TYR A 110 -1.65 -4.93 2.57
N ASN A 111 -0.78 -5.46 1.73
CA ASN A 111 -0.59 -6.90 1.61
C ASN A 111 0.36 -7.35 2.71
N LEU A 112 -0.04 -8.33 3.48
CA LEU A 112 0.66 -8.79 4.66
C LEU A 112 1.27 -10.17 4.41
N SER A 113 2.43 -10.43 5.02
CA SER A 113 3.01 -11.77 5.03
C SER A 113 2.29 -12.66 6.05
N LYS A 114 2.34 -13.98 5.85
CA LYS A 114 1.65 -14.99 6.68
C LYS A 114 1.82 -14.83 8.20
N ASN A 115 2.96 -14.31 8.65
CA ASN A 115 3.28 -14.17 10.08
C ASN A 115 3.20 -12.71 10.57
N ALA A 116 2.63 -11.82 9.77
CA ALA A 116 2.51 -10.43 10.16
C ALA A 116 1.48 -10.29 11.27
N ILE A 117 1.85 -9.58 12.32
CA ILE A 117 0.91 -9.15 13.38
C ILE A 117 0.48 -7.72 13.00
N PRO A 118 -0.77 -7.53 12.57
CA PRO A 118 -1.24 -6.20 12.17
C PRO A 118 -1.44 -5.32 13.40
N ASN A 119 -0.45 -4.50 13.67
CA ASN A 119 -0.53 -3.42 14.66
C ASN A 119 0.27 -2.24 14.12
N PHE A 120 -0.42 -1.28 13.54
CA PHE A 120 0.22 -0.12 12.94
C PHE A 120 -0.63 1.14 13.07
N SER A 121 0.08 2.25 13.12
CA SER A 121 -0.52 3.58 13.18
C SER A 121 -0.24 4.34 11.89
N VAL A 122 -1.26 5.03 11.39
CA VAL A 122 -1.17 5.90 10.22
C VAL A 122 -1.79 7.25 10.53
N ARG A 123 -1.32 8.30 9.87
CA ARG A 123 -2.00 9.59 9.88
C ARG A 123 -2.74 9.78 8.56
N VAL A 124 -4.01 10.11 8.64
CA VAL A 124 -4.89 10.21 7.48
C VAL A 124 -5.59 11.57 7.44
N LYS A 125 -5.93 12.02 6.23
CA LYS A 125 -6.79 13.17 6.03
C LYS A 125 -8.24 12.72 6.04
N ILE A 126 -9.07 13.35 6.87
CA ILE A 126 -10.53 13.17 6.93
C ILE A 126 -11.17 14.50 6.52
N ALA A 127 -11.74 14.53 5.31
CA ALA A 127 -12.25 15.78 4.73
C ALA A 127 -13.50 16.31 5.46
N LYS A 128 -14.32 15.43 6.02
CA LYS A 128 -15.51 15.72 6.81
C LYS A 128 -15.87 14.56 7.72
N SER A 129 -16.72 14.78 8.71
CA SER A 129 -17.19 13.70 9.61
C SER A 129 -17.59 12.45 8.83
N SER A 130 -17.01 11.31 9.20
CA SER A 130 -17.09 10.09 8.41
C SER A 130 -16.94 8.83 9.26
N PRO A 131 -17.60 7.73 8.87
CA PRO A 131 -17.17 6.40 9.27
C PRO A 131 -15.81 6.09 8.66
N ILE A 132 -14.93 5.47 9.47
CA ILE A 132 -13.74 4.76 9.04
C ILE A 132 -14.08 3.30 9.03
N HIS A 133 -13.77 2.60 7.96
CA HIS A 133 -13.91 1.17 7.85
C HIS A 133 -12.53 0.54 7.69
N VAL A 134 -12.25 -0.48 8.48
CA VAL A 134 -11.10 -1.36 8.32
C VAL A 134 -11.63 -2.69 7.83
N VAL A 135 -11.13 -3.13 6.69
CA VAL A 135 -11.50 -4.40 6.05
C VAL A 135 -10.27 -5.29 6.01
N VAL A 136 -10.44 -6.50 6.46
CA VAL A 136 -9.41 -7.54 6.50
C VAL A 136 -9.86 -8.70 5.62
N ASN A 137 -8.98 -9.14 4.73
CA ASN A 137 -9.12 -10.41 4.02
C ASN A 137 -8.26 -11.45 4.73
N SER A 138 -8.91 -12.47 5.28
CA SER A 138 -8.26 -13.63 5.89
C SER A 138 -8.79 -14.90 5.25
N GLN A 139 -7.93 -15.60 4.50
CA GLN A 139 -8.29 -16.87 3.83
C GLN A 139 -9.54 -16.75 2.94
N GLY A 140 -9.69 -15.61 2.22
CA GLY A 140 -10.84 -15.34 1.38
C GLY A 140 -12.08 -14.81 2.10
N ASN A 141 -12.08 -14.75 3.44
CA ASN A 141 -13.16 -14.16 4.23
C ASN A 141 -12.92 -12.67 4.44
N LEU A 142 -13.91 -11.85 4.11
CA LEU A 142 -13.86 -10.41 4.28
C LEU A 142 -14.53 -10.00 5.59
N ILE A 143 -13.73 -9.54 6.51
CA ILE A 143 -14.15 -9.19 7.88
C ILE A 143 -13.91 -7.70 8.08
N SER A 144 -14.81 -6.99 8.75
CA SER A 144 -14.72 -5.54 8.91
C SER A 144 -15.08 -5.04 10.29
N SER A 145 -14.49 -3.92 10.65
CA SER A 145 -14.90 -3.09 11.77
C SER A 145 -15.00 -1.63 11.33
N SER A 146 -15.81 -0.85 12.04
CA SER A 146 -15.96 0.57 11.71
C SER A 146 -16.04 1.44 12.96
N LYS A 147 -15.51 2.66 12.83
CA LYS A 147 -15.59 3.71 13.86
C LYS A 147 -15.96 5.04 13.21
N LYS A 148 -16.93 5.76 13.76
CA LYS A 148 -17.29 7.10 13.30
C LYS A 148 -16.38 8.14 13.95
N ILE A 149 -15.89 9.08 13.14
CA ILE A 149 -15.11 10.23 13.60
C ILE A 149 -15.86 11.51 13.19
N HIS A 150 -15.98 12.42 14.13
CA HIS A 150 -16.49 13.76 13.89
C HIS A 150 -15.30 14.69 13.65
N VAL A 151 -15.38 15.50 12.59
CA VAL A 151 -14.41 16.56 12.32
C VAL A 151 -15.08 17.89 12.69
N SER A 152 -14.49 18.61 13.63
CA SER A 152 -14.96 19.96 13.97
C SER A 152 -14.60 20.91 12.82
N VAL A 153 -15.57 21.71 12.40
CA VAL A 153 -15.43 22.68 11.29
C VAL A 153 -14.61 23.89 11.77
N GLY A 154 -13.33 23.69 12.03
CA GLY A 154 -12.47 24.75 12.55
C GLY A 154 -11.09 24.83 11.90
N GLY A 155 -10.73 23.92 10.96
CA GLY A 155 -9.36 23.80 10.49
C GLY A 155 -9.13 23.86 8.98
N CYS A 156 -10.15 23.99 8.16
CA CYS A 156 -10.01 24.09 6.70
C CYS A 156 -11.08 25.02 6.13
N ALA A 157 -11.22 26.22 6.70
CA ALA A 157 -11.84 27.31 5.99
C ALA A 157 -10.73 28.05 5.26
N GLU A 158 -10.83 28.04 3.95
CA GLU A 158 -10.28 28.99 2.99
C GLU A 158 -8.74 29.15 2.96
N GLY A 159 -8.18 28.62 1.89
CA GLY A 159 -6.93 28.98 1.24
C GLY A 159 -7.07 28.66 -0.22
#